data_249d069b901668ba6822e4f16fce78a0
#
_entry.id   249d069b901668ba6822e4f16fce78a0
#
_cell.length_a   1.000
_cell.length_b   1.000
_cell.length_c   1.000
_cell.angle_alpha   90.00
_cell.angle_beta   90.00
_cell.angle_gamma   90.00
#
_symmetry.space_group_name_H-M   'P 1'
#
loop_
_entity.id
_entity.type
_entity.pdbx_description
1 polymer ?
#
loop_
_entity_poly.entity_id
_entity_poly.type
_entity_poly.pdbx_seq_one_letter_code
_entity_poly.pdbx_strand_id
1 'polypeptide(L)'
;MNNEKAISEEEERKRKNQVISIGPSYPKQRKKDGIEGYLDQVVENDETGFFMNFLVAVTAGDEDTLAERVKKMQAIGSKEGIVLETADYQQLKALNTALPYGGRQVDYMRFFLSSSVAAFQPFHAQDIIEPGGYMYGLNRTTKQLIFGNRKMLMNPHGIIIGHTGSGKSVLVKMTEILQTLVSTDDDILIIDPQNEFEDIVKDNGGSYFDLTPKSRIYLNGFEVPEGVFYGSRDIRERFTATQAKYAKSLTAAIMNNITFTQEHASVVGRCTRKMFEECFAQKNLKKQPTLRLLREEIRKELDRAENEYDKNVIRPIYNSMEEYTAGSCDMLACPSTVRLENRLVGFGMKNVPEDNWEAVMLTIMHYTSSRMEYNQSLQRATHFIVDETQVVSKKGTSADQLNTAVATFRKFGGICTMVLQNLTAALHNEQLKELFSNCSYKCFLDQGGVDANALAEIQELSRAEFDALNSGETGQGVMVWGKKVVLFDAKISKENVLYPLISTNFHEKAEEKNMAPADMAKLPEQKPETDREEDHMEQIIIRMAGITPVTAGDILSVLDITEEEAEEKLLALCRDGKLISTWEGGILRYKKEG
;
A
#
# COMPACT_ATOMS: atom_id res chain seq x y z
N MET A 1 53.82 -6.68 5.44
CA MET A 1 55.13 -6.90 4.79
C MET A 1 56.28 -6.18 5.47
N ASN A 2 56.35 -4.84 5.58
CA ASN A 2 57.51 -4.17 6.22
C ASN A 2 57.66 -4.48 7.72
N ASN A 3 56.55 -4.62 8.48
CA ASN A 3 56.60 -4.96 9.91
C ASN A 3 56.98 -6.45 10.15
N GLU A 4 56.56 -7.34 9.28
CA GLU A 4 56.87 -8.75 9.34
C GLU A 4 58.35 -9.02 9.08
N LYS A 5 58.92 -8.35 8.06
CA LYS A 5 60.38 -8.33 7.81
C LYS A 5 61.15 -7.83 9.02
N ALA A 6 60.71 -6.71 9.61
CA ALA A 6 61.40 -6.13 10.77
C ALA A 6 61.36 -7.06 12.01
N ILE A 7 60.28 -7.79 12.24
CA ILE A 7 60.17 -8.78 13.33
C ILE A 7 61.04 -10.00 13.03
N SER A 8 60.99 -10.52 11.80
CA SER A 8 61.82 -11.63 11.35
C SER A 8 63.32 -11.33 11.41
N GLU A 9 63.73 -10.14 10.99
CA GLU A 9 65.13 -9.69 11.07
C GLU A 9 65.61 -9.54 12.53
N GLU A 10 64.76 -9.13 13.44
CA GLU A 10 65.09 -9.03 14.88
C GLU A 10 65.16 -10.40 15.54
N GLU A 11 64.33 -11.37 15.18
CA GLU A 11 64.40 -12.74 15.62
C GLU A 11 65.65 -13.45 15.09
N GLU A 12 66.02 -13.22 13.84
CA GLU A 12 67.25 -13.70 13.25
C GLU A 12 68.53 -13.11 13.91
N ARG A 13 68.49 -11.81 14.24
CA ARG A 13 69.57 -11.15 15.01
C ARG A 13 69.70 -11.72 16.42
N LYS A 14 68.58 -11.99 17.09
CA LYS A 14 68.57 -12.65 18.43
C LYS A 14 69.11 -14.05 18.39
N ARG A 15 68.79 -14.82 17.36
CA ARG A 15 69.35 -16.16 17.12
C ARG A 15 70.87 -16.13 16.87
N LYS A 16 71.37 -15.15 16.09
CA LYS A 16 72.78 -15.01 15.80
C LYS A 16 73.60 -14.57 17.01
N ASN A 17 73.05 -13.79 17.96
CA ASN A 17 73.83 -13.20 19.08
C ASN A 17 73.74 -14.02 20.37
N GLN A 18 73.16 -15.24 20.40
CA GLN A 18 73.01 -16.12 21.60
C GLN A 18 72.53 -15.38 22.87
N VAL A 19 71.77 -14.28 22.74
CA VAL A 19 71.23 -13.56 23.88
C VAL A 19 69.94 -14.24 24.30
N ILE A 20 69.91 -14.81 25.51
CA ILE A 20 68.71 -15.28 26.18
C ILE A 20 67.82 -14.04 26.44
N SER A 21 66.95 -13.69 25.50
CA SER A 21 65.95 -12.68 25.71
C SER A 21 64.60 -13.33 25.89
N ILE A 22 63.90 -12.92 26.92
CA ILE A 22 62.54 -13.29 27.26
C ILE A 22 61.59 -12.70 26.19
N GLY A 23 61.51 -13.35 25.02
CA GLY A 23 60.55 -13.01 23.96
C GLY A 23 60.58 -11.57 23.41
N PRO A 24 59.85 -11.26 22.38
CA PRO A 24 59.66 -9.88 21.93
C PRO A 24 58.91 -9.05 23.00
N SER A 25 59.27 -7.77 23.15
CA SER A 25 58.59 -6.89 24.11
C SER A 25 57.09 -6.91 23.85
N TYR A 26 56.27 -6.82 24.92
CA TYR A 26 54.81 -6.91 24.86
C TYR A 26 54.17 -6.10 23.71
N PRO A 27 54.59 -4.89 23.39
CA PRO A 27 54.07 -4.14 22.23
C PRO A 27 54.42 -4.79 20.86
N LYS A 28 55.57 -5.46 20.74
CA LYS A 28 55.95 -6.15 19.50
C LYS A 28 55.21 -7.48 19.33
N GLN A 29 55.00 -8.20 20.41
CA GLN A 29 54.19 -9.41 20.42
C GLN A 29 52.77 -9.10 19.98
N ARG A 30 52.12 -8.06 20.58
CA ARG A 30 50.77 -7.63 20.24
C ARG A 30 50.65 -7.17 18.77
N LYS A 31 51.70 -6.54 18.21
CA LYS A 31 51.72 -6.19 16.78
C LYS A 31 51.81 -7.45 15.90
N LYS A 32 52.60 -8.44 16.33
CA LYS A 32 52.73 -9.72 15.61
C LYS A 32 51.42 -10.47 15.61
N ASP A 33 50.79 -10.65 16.77
CA ASP A 33 49.51 -11.30 16.93
C ASP A 33 48.40 -10.61 16.10
N GLY A 34 48.44 -9.26 16.02
CA GLY A 34 47.54 -8.47 15.18
C GLY A 34 47.75 -8.73 13.68
N ILE A 35 49.01 -8.84 13.21
CA ILE A 35 49.32 -9.11 11.81
C ILE A 35 48.97 -10.55 11.44
N GLU A 36 49.23 -11.51 12.32
CA GLU A 36 48.83 -12.91 12.13
C GLU A 36 47.30 -13.02 12.05
N GLY A 37 46.54 -12.34 12.92
CA GLY A 37 45.08 -12.31 12.86
C GLY A 37 44.52 -11.68 11.56
N TYR A 38 45.21 -10.70 10.95
CA TYR A 38 44.85 -10.19 9.63
C TYR A 38 45.14 -11.20 8.51
N LEU A 39 46.28 -11.91 8.60
CA LEU A 39 46.64 -12.95 7.63
C LEU A 39 45.67 -14.13 7.68
N ASP A 40 45.26 -14.54 8.88
CA ASP A 40 44.25 -15.59 9.08
C ASP A 40 42.93 -15.19 8.44
N GLN A 41 42.46 -13.96 8.65
CA GLN A 41 41.24 -13.45 8.02
C GLN A 41 41.32 -13.43 6.48
N VAL A 42 42.47 -13.07 5.93
CA VAL A 42 42.67 -13.08 4.47
C VAL A 42 42.64 -14.50 3.92
N VAL A 43 43.18 -15.48 4.65
CA VAL A 43 43.25 -16.89 4.19
C VAL A 43 42.00 -17.66 4.46
N GLU A 44 41.38 -17.47 5.64
CA GLU A 44 40.20 -18.25 6.07
C GLU A 44 38.89 -17.70 5.50
N ASN A 45 38.78 -16.36 5.35
CA ASN A 45 37.56 -15.70 4.94
C ASN A 45 37.62 -15.15 3.49
N ASP A 46 38.65 -15.48 2.72
CA ASP A 46 38.87 -14.98 1.34
C ASP A 46 38.81 -13.43 1.23
N GLU A 47 39.32 -12.76 2.27
CA GLU A 47 39.32 -11.29 2.34
C GLU A 47 40.42 -10.68 1.46
N THR A 48 40.09 -9.62 0.74
CA THR A 48 41.06 -8.84 -0.06
C THR A 48 41.54 -7.64 0.73
N GLY A 49 42.83 -7.37 0.67
CA GLY A 49 43.45 -6.21 1.33
C GLY A 49 43.46 -4.95 0.44
N PHE A 50 43.02 -3.85 1.01
CA PHE A 50 43.00 -2.53 0.35
C PHE A 50 43.85 -1.52 1.09
N PHE A 51 44.51 -0.63 0.34
CA PHE A 51 45.12 0.57 0.89
C PHE A 51 44.22 1.76 0.65
N MET A 52 43.74 2.36 1.71
CA MET A 52 42.73 3.44 1.66
C MET A 52 43.17 4.64 2.50
N ASN A 53 42.79 5.84 2.11
CA ASN A 53 42.78 7.01 2.97
C ASN A 53 41.38 7.63 2.98
N PHE A 54 41.09 8.37 4.05
CA PHE A 54 39.86 9.11 4.22
C PHE A 54 40.19 10.60 4.34
N LEU A 55 39.72 11.40 3.40
CA LEU A 55 39.96 12.83 3.33
C LEU A 55 38.64 13.59 3.54
N VAL A 56 38.66 14.59 4.41
CA VAL A 56 37.54 15.49 4.66
C VAL A 56 37.95 16.90 4.24
N ALA A 57 37.31 17.49 3.26
CA ALA A 57 37.50 18.86 2.86
C ALA A 57 36.60 19.78 3.69
N VAL A 58 37.19 20.71 4.43
CA VAL A 58 36.50 21.75 5.19
C VAL A 58 36.76 23.09 4.53
N THR A 59 35.73 23.86 4.23
CA THR A 59 35.84 25.18 3.59
C THR A 59 35.13 26.25 4.41
N ALA A 60 35.62 27.48 4.35
CA ALA A 60 35.00 28.65 4.95
C ALA A 60 35.33 29.91 4.14
N GLY A 61 34.65 31.01 4.44
CA GLY A 61 34.88 32.30 3.78
C GLY A 61 36.03 33.11 4.37
N ASP A 62 36.50 32.76 5.58
CA ASP A 62 37.58 33.40 6.32
C ASP A 62 38.32 32.37 7.19
N GLU A 63 39.52 32.75 7.67
CA GLU A 63 40.41 31.86 8.42
C GLU A 63 39.89 31.52 9.81
N ASP A 64 39.21 32.46 10.50
CA ASP A 64 38.69 32.24 11.84
C ASP A 64 37.57 31.24 11.81
N THR A 65 36.61 31.39 10.89
CA THR A 65 35.53 30.45 10.66
C THR A 65 36.03 29.07 10.23
N LEU A 66 37.11 29.04 9.42
CA LEU A 66 37.75 27.77 9.02
C LEU A 66 38.32 27.03 10.22
N ALA A 67 39.07 27.75 11.07
CA ALA A 67 39.66 27.16 12.28
C ALA A 67 38.60 26.61 13.24
N GLU A 68 37.47 27.30 13.38
CA GLU A 68 36.33 26.83 14.20
C GLU A 68 35.72 25.56 13.61
N ARG A 69 35.47 25.52 12.29
CA ARG A 69 34.93 24.36 11.60
C ARG A 69 35.83 23.15 11.69
N VAL A 70 37.13 23.32 11.53
CA VAL A 70 38.13 22.24 11.68
C VAL A 70 38.09 21.67 13.11
N LYS A 71 38.09 22.52 14.14
CA LYS A 71 37.99 22.08 15.53
C LYS A 71 36.70 21.30 15.79
N LYS A 72 35.57 21.77 15.24
CA LYS A 72 34.28 21.09 15.34
C LYS A 72 34.32 19.72 14.67
N MET A 73 34.90 19.58 13.48
CA MET A 73 35.06 18.29 12.81
C MET A 73 35.97 17.34 13.60
N GLN A 74 37.09 17.82 14.13
CA GLN A 74 37.97 17.02 14.99
C GLN A 74 37.27 16.55 16.26
N ALA A 75 36.41 17.40 16.88
CA ALA A 75 35.63 17.05 18.03
C ALA A 75 34.57 15.97 17.72
N ILE A 76 33.90 16.07 16.55
CA ILE A 76 32.97 15.05 16.07
C ILE A 76 33.69 13.72 15.84
N GLY A 77 34.80 13.73 15.14
CA GLY A 77 35.62 12.52 14.92
C GLY A 77 36.06 11.88 16.24
N SER A 78 36.55 12.68 17.18
CA SER A 78 37.00 12.19 18.49
C SER A 78 35.87 11.56 19.31
N LYS A 79 34.63 12.10 19.21
CA LYS A 79 33.45 11.54 19.85
C LYS A 79 33.13 10.14 19.33
N GLU A 80 33.34 9.90 18.04
CA GLU A 80 33.13 8.61 17.37
C GLU A 80 34.40 7.72 17.36
N GLY A 81 35.43 8.08 18.15
CA GLY A 81 36.68 7.32 18.22
C GLY A 81 37.61 7.46 17.01
N ILE A 82 37.37 8.42 16.13
CA ILE A 82 38.17 8.69 14.94
C ILE A 82 39.05 9.91 15.19
N VAL A 83 40.37 9.75 15.01
CA VAL A 83 41.30 10.86 15.07
C VAL A 83 41.47 11.49 13.69
N LEU A 84 41.01 12.74 13.53
CA LEU A 84 41.16 13.53 12.32
C LEU A 84 42.36 14.49 12.49
N GLU A 85 43.35 14.35 11.63
CA GLU A 85 44.53 15.20 11.59
C GLU A 85 44.47 16.14 10.39
N THR A 86 45.01 17.36 10.55
CA THR A 86 45.16 18.31 9.43
C THR A 86 46.28 17.87 8.49
N ALA A 87 46.07 18.05 7.20
CA ALA A 87 47.08 17.74 6.18
C ALA A 87 48.07 18.90 6.03
N ASP A 88 48.81 19.23 7.13
CA ASP A 88 49.69 20.38 7.17
C ASP A 88 50.75 20.35 6.06
N TYR A 89 50.93 21.46 5.37
CA TYR A 89 51.79 21.64 4.19
C TYR A 89 51.45 20.74 2.99
N GLN A 90 50.37 19.97 3.04
CA GLN A 90 49.91 19.10 1.96
C GLN A 90 48.44 19.35 1.58
N GLN A 91 47.84 20.46 2.00
CA GLN A 91 46.45 20.78 1.77
C GLN A 91 46.09 20.74 0.28
N LEU A 92 46.90 21.32 -0.59
CA LEU A 92 46.68 21.30 -2.05
C LEU A 92 46.74 19.87 -2.62
N LYS A 93 47.68 19.05 -2.16
CA LYS A 93 47.80 17.65 -2.58
C LYS A 93 46.62 16.83 -2.09
N ALA A 94 46.16 17.07 -0.87
CA ALA A 94 44.98 16.41 -0.30
C ALA A 94 43.70 16.83 -1.05
N LEU A 95 43.55 18.11 -1.35
CA LEU A 95 42.43 18.61 -2.15
C LEU A 95 42.41 17.97 -3.54
N ASN A 96 43.54 17.95 -4.25
CA ASN A 96 43.66 17.33 -5.57
C ASN A 96 43.33 15.82 -5.52
N THR A 97 43.69 15.14 -4.42
CA THR A 97 43.37 13.72 -4.22
C THR A 97 41.87 13.50 -3.94
N ALA A 98 41.23 14.45 -3.23
CA ALA A 98 39.80 14.37 -2.91
C ALA A 98 38.89 14.72 -4.10
N LEU A 99 39.40 15.47 -5.09
CA LEU A 99 38.65 15.82 -6.28
C LEU A 99 38.45 14.60 -7.22
N PRO A 100 37.37 14.51 -7.99
CA PRO A 100 37.02 13.34 -8.81
C PRO A 100 37.88 13.21 -10.10
N TYR A 101 39.15 13.61 -10.05
CA TYR A 101 40.09 13.48 -11.19
C TYR A 101 40.86 12.15 -11.19
N GLY A 102 40.67 11.31 -10.17
CA GLY A 102 41.34 10.01 -10.06
C GLY A 102 42.84 10.08 -9.77
N GLY A 103 43.38 11.27 -9.50
CA GLY A 103 44.81 11.47 -9.22
C GLY A 103 45.12 11.44 -7.73
N ARG A 104 45.93 10.48 -7.29
CA ARG A 104 46.42 10.42 -5.91
C ARG A 104 47.73 11.17 -5.78
N GLN A 105 47.77 12.21 -4.95
CA GLN A 105 48.96 13.01 -4.66
C GLN A 105 49.45 12.88 -3.20
N VAL A 106 48.67 12.22 -2.32
CA VAL A 106 49.05 11.94 -0.94
C VAL A 106 49.48 10.49 -0.77
N ASP A 107 50.48 10.22 0.06
CA ASP A 107 51.10 8.90 0.22
C ASP A 107 50.70 8.19 1.54
N TYR A 108 50.01 8.86 2.46
CA TYR A 108 49.57 8.21 3.69
C TYR A 108 48.33 7.38 3.41
N MET A 109 48.53 6.09 3.47
CA MET A 109 47.51 5.08 3.26
C MET A 109 47.44 4.16 4.46
N ARG A 110 46.23 3.69 4.81
CA ARG A 110 46.03 2.65 5.80
C ARG A 110 45.54 1.37 5.12
N PHE A 111 45.98 0.25 5.64
CA PHE A 111 45.54 -1.05 5.17
C PHE A 111 44.21 -1.42 5.81
N PHE A 112 43.22 -1.85 5.01
CA PHE A 112 41.92 -2.34 5.42
C PHE A 112 41.59 -3.63 4.67
N LEU A 113 40.85 -4.52 5.33
CA LEU A 113 40.29 -5.70 4.69
C LEU A 113 38.99 -5.33 3.95
N SER A 114 38.57 -6.17 2.99
CA SER A 114 37.38 -5.93 2.17
C SER A 114 36.11 -5.73 3.04
N SER A 115 35.93 -6.48 4.10
CA SER A 115 34.85 -6.30 5.09
C SER A 115 34.87 -4.91 5.74
N SER A 116 36.07 -4.44 6.12
CA SER A 116 36.25 -3.10 6.70
C SER A 116 35.99 -1.99 5.70
N VAL A 117 36.43 -2.16 4.43
CA VAL A 117 36.16 -1.20 3.35
C VAL A 117 34.65 -1.15 3.02
N ALA A 118 33.99 -2.29 3.03
CA ALA A 118 32.55 -2.38 2.81
C ALA A 118 31.74 -1.56 3.85
N ALA A 119 32.23 -1.46 5.09
CA ALA A 119 31.60 -0.64 6.13
C ALA A 119 31.63 0.87 5.85
N PHE A 120 32.55 1.35 5.00
CA PHE A 120 32.59 2.75 4.56
C PHE A 120 31.67 3.06 3.38
N GLN A 121 31.07 2.04 2.77
CA GLN A 121 30.14 2.28 1.68
C GLN A 121 28.83 2.86 2.24
N PRO A 122 28.39 4.02 1.77
CA PRO A 122 27.17 4.66 2.25
C PRO A 122 25.95 3.94 1.70
N PHE A 123 25.66 2.73 2.22
CA PHE A 123 24.50 1.94 1.80
C PHE A 123 23.18 2.39 2.41
N HIS A 124 23.14 3.53 3.08
CA HIS A 124 21.98 3.94 3.87
C HIS A 124 20.90 4.66 3.07
N ALA A 125 21.17 4.96 1.79
CA ALA A 125 20.18 5.57 0.93
C ALA A 125 19.53 4.50 0.05
N GLN A 126 18.35 4.05 0.43
CA GLN A 126 17.54 3.14 -0.37
C GLN A 126 16.48 3.94 -1.11
N ASP A 127 16.37 3.75 -2.42
CA ASP A 127 15.30 4.33 -3.22
C ASP A 127 14.32 3.25 -3.69
N ILE A 128 13.07 3.64 -3.83
CA ILE A 128 12.00 2.80 -4.36
C ILE A 128 11.58 3.44 -5.68
N ILE A 129 12.01 2.85 -6.78
CA ILE A 129 11.67 3.28 -8.15
C ILE A 129 11.32 2.03 -8.93
N GLU A 130 10.03 1.72 -9.03
CA GLU A 130 9.53 0.50 -9.66
C GLU A 130 8.68 0.85 -10.89
N PRO A 131 8.79 0.08 -11.99
CA PRO A 131 8.00 0.31 -13.19
C PRO A 131 6.50 0.22 -12.92
N GLY A 132 5.72 1.18 -13.43
CA GLY A 132 4.28 1.26 -13.21
C GLY A 132 3.90 1.51 -11.74
N GLY A 133 4.82 2.03 -10.95
CA GLY A 133 4.60 2.35 -9.55
C GLY A 133 3.81 3.63 -9.35
N TYR A 134 3.10 3.70 -8.22
CA TYR A 134 2.44 4.93 -7.75
C TYR A 134 3.43 5.81 -7.00
N MET A 135 3.21 7.10 -7.03
CA MET A 135 4.00 8.06 -6.25
C MET A 135 3.52 8.08 -4.80
N TYR A 136 4.39 7.65 -3.88
CA TYR A 136 4.12 7.63 -2.44
C TYR A 136 4.67 8.84 -1.68
N GLY A 137 5.41 9.71 -2.34
CA GLY A 137 6.00 10.92 -1.76
C GLY A 137 7.47 11.08 -2.13
N LEU A 138 8.21 11.81 -1.30
CA LEU A 138 9.63 12.11 -1.46
C LEU A 138 10.45 11.34 -0.42
N ASN A 139 11.51 10.68 -0.84
CA ASN A 139 12.50 10.12 0.08
C ASN A 139 13.24 11.26 0.79
N ARG A 140 13.14 11.34 2.11
CA ARG A 140 13.72 12.43 2.90
C ARG A 140 15.26 12.42 2.89
N THR A 141 15.87 11.26 2.68
CA THR A 141 17.31 11.07 2.65
C THR A 141 17.91 11.43 1.28
N THR A 142 17.40 10.82 0.21
CA THR A 142 17.95 10.98 -1.15
C THR A 142 17.34 12.13 -1.92
N LYS A 143 16.21 12.67 -1.47
CA LYS A 143 15.39 13.67 -2.18
C LYS A 143 14.83 13.18 -3.52
N GLN A 144 14.79 11.86 -3.74
CA GLN A 144 14.18 11.23 -4.90
C GLN A 144 12.69 10.97 -4.63
N LEU A 145 11.89 10.98 -5.69
CA LEU A 145 10.50 10.56 -5.61
C LEU A 145 10.42 9.04 -5.39
N ILE A 146 9.49 8.63 -4.55
CA ILE A 146 9.21 7.22 -4.27
C ILE A 146 8.13 6.75 -5.22
N PHE A 147 8.47 5.82 -6.11
CA PHE A 147 7.54 5.13 -6.99
C PHE A 147 7.50 3.64 -6.66
N GLY A 148 6.42 3.20 -6.04
CA GLY A 148 6.25 1.81 -5.61
C GLY A 148 5.11 1.11 -6.34
N ASN A 149 5.31 -0.12 -6.77
CA ASN A 149 4.30 -0.97 -7.39
C ASN A 149 3.98 -2.15 -6.48
N ARG A 150 2.88 -2.07 -5.75
CA ARG A 150 2.48 -3.10 -4.78
C ARG A 150 2.29 -4.48 -5.42
N LYS A 151 1.94 -4.54 -6.71
CA LYS A 151 1.81 -5.80 -7.47
C LYS A 151 3.15 -6.53 -7.63
N MET A 152 4.29 -5.84 -7.47
CA MET A 152 5.64 -6.42 -7.52
C MET A 152 6.12 -6.96 -6.17
N LEU A 153 5.45 -6.61 -5.07
CA LEU A 153 5.80 -7.13 -3.76
C LEU A 153 5.43 -8.61 -3.62
N MET A 154 6.23 -9.35 -2.85
CA MET A 154 5.96 -10.77 -2.56
C MET A 154 4.57 -10.96 -1.92
N ASN A 155 4.16 -10.02 -1.06
CA ASN A 155 2.82 -9.89 -0.55
C ASN A 155 2.33 -8.45 -0.79
N PRO A 156 1.30 -8.21 -1.64
CA PRO A 156 0.85 -6.87 -2.00
C PRO A 156 0.06 -6.16 -0.90
N HIS A 157 -0.27 -6.85 0.20
CA HIS A 157 -1.05 -6.24 1.28
C HIS A 157 -0.24 -5.19 2.03
N GLY A 158 -0.94 -4.19 2.53
CA GLY A 158 -0.34 -3.04 3.21
C GLY A 158 -1.04 -2.67 4.50
N ILE A 159 -0.29 -2.00 5.36
CA ILE A 159 -0.79 -1.44 6.61
C ILE A 159 -0.28 -0.01 6.76
N ILE A 160 -1.18 0.90 7.11
CA ILE A 160 -0.88 2.32 7.34
C ILE A 160 -1.26 2.64 8.77
N ILE A 161 -0.29 3.08 9.56
CA ILE A 161 -0.47 3.35 11.00
C ILE A 161 -0.03 4.78 11.32
N GLY A 162 -0.77 5.44 12.20
CA GLY A 162 -0.45 6.76 12.71
C GLY A 162 -1.62 7.29 13.54
N HIS A 163 -1.38 8.17 14.49
CA HIS A 163 -2.47 8.70 15.27
C HIS A 163 -3.31 9.76 14.53
N THR A 164 -4.38 10.19 15.14
CA THR A 164 -5.29 11.18 14.54
C THR A 164 -4.54 12.46 14.18
N GLY A 165 -4.74 12.96 12.96
CA GLY A 165 -4.06 14.15 12.46
C GLY A 165 -2.67 13.89 11.86
N SER A 166 -2.15 12.67 11.86
CA SER A 166 -0.85 12.33 11.23
C SER A 166 -0.85 12.33 9.70
N GLY A 167 -2.02 12.42 9.05
CA GLY A 167 -2.16 12.44 7.59
C GLY A 167 -2.54 11.12 6.94
N LYS A 168 -2.98 10.09 7.70
CA LYS A 168 -3.38 8.77 7.19
C LYS A 168 -4.41 8.84 6.07
N SER A 169 -5.56 9.46 6.34
CA SER A 169 -6.66 9.52 5.37
C SER A 169 -6.25 10.25 4.09
N VAL A 170 -5.43 11.31 4.21
CA VAL A 170 -4.85 12.03 3.07
C VAL A 170 -3.95 11.12 2.24
N LEU A 171 -3.05 10.38 2.89
CA LEU A 171 -2.15 9.42 2.23
C LEU A 171 -2.95 8.36 1.47
N VAL A 172 -3.93 7.71 2.13
CA VAL A 172 -4.78 6.68 1.52
C VAL A 172 -5.55 7.23 0.32
N LYS A 173 -6.18 8.40 0.46
CA LYS A 173 -6.93 9.05 -0.62
C LYS A 173 -6.04 9.32 -1.83
N MET A 174 -4.83 9.82 -1.62
CA MET A 174 -3.90 10.14 -2.70
C MET A 174 -3.27 8.91 -3.34
N THR A 175 -2.77 7.96 -2.55
CA THR A 175 -1.98 6.83 -3.08
C THR A 175 -2.84 5.64 -3.46
N GLU A 176 -3.80 5.25 -2.60
CA GLU A 176 -4.56 4.01 -2.79
C GLU A 176 -5.83 4.23 -3.62
N ILE A 177 -6.38 5.46 -3.65
CA ILE A 177 -7.61 5.76 -4.39
C ILE A 177 -7.30 6.50 -5.67
N LEU A 178 -6.85 7.76 -5.60
CA LEU A 178 -6.73 8.60 -6.79
C LEU A 178 -5.72 8.07 -7.80
N GLN A 179 -4.53 7.63 -7.34
CA GLN A 179 -3.54 7.08 -8.28
C GLN A 179 -3.98 5.75 -8.87
N THR A 180 -4.68 4.89 -8.12
CA THR A 180 -5.26 3.66 -8.66
C THR A 180 -6.28 3.95 -9.75
N LEU A 181 -7.18 4.92 -9.52
CA LEU A 181 -8.19 5.32 -10.50
C LEU A 181 -7.60 5.87 -11.79
N VAL A 182 -6.54 6.67 -11.68
CA VAL A 182 -5.91 7.33 -12.85
C VAL A 182 -4.96 6.39 -13.60
N SER A 183 -4.26 5.49 -12.88
CA SER A 183 -3.16 4.71 -13.45
C SER A 183 -3.54 3.29 -13.85
N THR A 184 -4.71 2.80 -13.43
CA THR A 184 -5.13 1.40 -13.68
C THR A 184 -6.63 1.30 -13.91
N ASP A 185 -7.06 0.11 -14.37
CA ASP A 185 -8.47 -0.30 -14.44
C ASP A 185 -8.90 -1.12 -13.22
N ASP A 186 -8.09 -1.16 -12.17
CA ASP A 186 -8.37 -1.93 -10.97
C ASP A 186 -9.60 -1.40 -10.23
N ASP A 187 -10.31 -2.28 -9.54
CA ASP A 187 -11.44 -1.91 -8.70
C ASP A 187 -10.98 -1.52 -7.29
N ILE A 188 -11.72 -0.63 -6.65
CA ILE A 188 -11.46 -0.16 -5.29
C ILE A 188 -12.73 -0.32 -4.46
N LEU A 189 -12.63 -1.09 -3.38
CA LEU A 189 -13.69 -1.25 -2.39
C LEU A 189 -13.20 -0.74 -1.03
N ILE A 190 -14.01 0.10 -0.39
CA ILE A 190 -13.64 0.79 0.85
C ILE A 190 -14.65 0.45 1.94
N ILE A 191 -14.18 0.00 3.10
CA ILE A 191 -14.96 -0.02 4.35
C ILE A 191 -14.61 1.22 5.14
N ASP A 192 -15.61 2.03 5.43
CA ASP A 192 -15.50 3.37 5.98
C ASP A 192 -16.33 3.53 7.25
N PRO A 193 -15.78 3.16 8.42
CA PRO A 193 -16.50 3.25 9.69
C PRO A 193 -16.85 4.67 10.14
N GLN A 194 -16.14 5.68 9.64
CA GLN A 194 -16.30 7.09 10.05
C GLN A 194 -16.96 7.98 8.97
N ASN A 195 -17.25 7.44 7.79
CA ASN A 195 -17.76 8.16 6.61
C ASN A 195 -16.80 9.28 6.14
N GLU A 196 -15.46 9.04 6.22
CA GLU A 196 -14.44 9.99 5.79
C GLU A 196 -14.18 9.97 4.28
N PHE A 197 -14.57 8.90 3.60
CA PHE A 197 -14.31 8.69 2.17
C PHE A 197 -15.49 9.01 1.26
N GLU A 198 -16.62 9.45 1.82
CA GLU A 198 -17.85 9.72 1.06
C GLU A 198 -17.63 10.72 -0.07
N ASP A 199 -17.04 11.87 0.25
CA ASP A 199 -16.83 12.97 -0.72
C ASP A 199 -15.92 12.48 -1.87
N ILE A 200 -14.75 11.89 -1.56
CA ILE A 200 -13.81 11.44 -2.60
C ILE A 200 -14.38 10.34 -3.50
N VAL A 201 -15.22 9.45 -2.94
CA VAL A 201 -15.88 8.40 -3.73
C VAL A 201 -16.89 9.01 -4.69
N LYS A 202 -17.74 9.92 -4.23
CA LYS A 202 -18.79 10.56 -5.04
C LYS A 202 -18.20 11.48 -6.11
N ASP A 203 -17.23 12.30 -5.75
CA ASP A 203 -16.62 13.27 -6.67
C ASP A 203 -15.79 12.61 -7.79
N ASN A 204 -15.37 11.36 -7.58
CA ASN A 204 -14.72 10.56 -8.63
C ASN A 204 -15.69 9.59 -9.34
N GLY A 205 -17.00 9.84 -9.28
CA GLY A 205 -18.02 9.06 -9.98
C GLY A 205 -18.24 7.66 -9.39
N GLY A 206 -17.73 7.40 -8.17
CA GLY A 206 -17.92 6.15 -7.45
C GLY A 206 -19.30 6.01 -6.83
N SER A 207 -19.60 4.83 -6.31
CA SER A 207 -20.84 4.54 -5.57
C SER A 207 -20.54 4.49 -4.08
N TYR A 208 -21.15 5.37 -3.30
CA TYR A 208 -21.03 5.36 -1.85
C TYR A 208 -22.34 4.99 -1.19
N PHE A 209 -22.31 3.98 -0.32
CA PHE A 209 -23.47 3.41 0.36
C PHE A 209 -23.36 3.65 1.87
N ASP A 210 -24.07 4.66 2.37
CA ASP A 210 -24.19 4.87 3.82
C ASP A 210 -25.19 3.86 4.40
N LEU A 211 -24.65 2.83 5.03
CA LEU A 211 -25.41 1.74 5.63
C LEU A 211 -26.03 2.21 6.95
N THR A 212 -27.22 2.76 6.86
CA THR A 212 -27.98 3.28 8.00
C THR A 212 -29.19 2.39 8.28
N PRO A 213 -29.53 2.08 9.54
CA PRO A 213 -30.77 1.41 9.88
C PRO A 213 -31.98 2.08 9.20
N LYS A 214 -32.83 1.29 8.55
CA LYS A 214 -33.97 1.78 7.77
C LYS A 214 -33.64 2.64 6.54
N SER A 215 -32.38 2.72 6.13
CA SER A 215 -32.03 3.18 4.79
C SER A 215 -32.64 2.19 3.79
N ARG A 216 -33.09 2.64 2.64
CA ARG A 216 -33.55 1.71 1.59
C ARG A 216 -32.37 1.10 0.79
N ILE A 217 -31.20 1.05 1.43
CA ILE A 217 -29.99 0.47 0.87
C ILE A 217 -29.91 -0.97 1.39
N TYR A 218 -30.05 -1.92 0.49
CA TYR A 218 -29.99 -3.35 0.80
C TYR A 218 -28.75 -3.97 0.16
N LEU A 219 -28.04 -4.77 0.94
CA LEU A 219 -26.87 -5.54 0.51
C LEU A 219 -27.15 -7.02 0.74
N ASN A 220 -27.39 -7.75 -0.33
CA ASN A 220 -27.72 -9.17 -0.27
C ASN A 220 -26.51 -10.05 -0.57
N GLY A 221 -25.97 -10.73 0.43
CA GLY A 221 -24.86 -11.68 0.25
C GLY A 221 -25.25 -13.00 -0.44
N PHE A 222 -26.55 -13.26 -0.66
CA PHE A 222 -27.05 -14.49 -1.27
C PHE A 222 -27.37 -14.35 -2.76
N GLU A 223 -27.07 -13.21 -3.38
CA GLU A 223 -27.37 -13.01 -4.80
C GLU A 223 -26.70 -14.06 -5.70
N VAL A 224 -27.49 -14.57 -6.65
CA VAL A 224 -27.05 -15.54 -7.65
C VAL A 224 -26.68 -14.79 -8.93
N PRO A 225 -25.41 -14.78 -9.34
CA PRO A 225 -25.00 -14.22 -10.62
C PRO A 225 -25.68 -14.95 -11.79
N GLU A 226 -25.97 -14.22 -12.87
CA GLU A 226 -26.63 -14.77 -14.06
C GLU A 226 -25.90 -15.99 -14.63
N GLY A 227 -24.56 -15.93 -14.72
CA GLY A 227 -23.74 -17.04 -15.18
C GLY A 227 -23.83 -18.30 -14.32
N VAL A 228 -24.09 -18.15 -13.01
CA VAL A 228 -24.35 -19.27 -12.10
C VAL A 228 -25.78 -19.77 -12.26
N PHE A 229 -26.74 -18.85 -12.36
CA PHE A 229 -28.16 -19.20 -12.46
C PHE A 229 -28.47 -20.05 -13.69
N TYR A 230 -27.90 -19.70 -14.83
CA TYR A 230 -28.02 -20.47 -16.08
C TYR A 230 -26.89 -21.50 -16.27
N GLY A 231 -25.94 -21.58 -15.34
CA GLY A 231 -24.80 -22.48 -15.39
C GLY A 231 -25.16 -23.95 -15.26
N SER A 232 -24.13 -24.81 -15.41
CA SER A 232 -24.26 -26.26 -15.23
C SER A 232 -24.62 -26.61 -13.77
N ARG A 233 -25.09 -27.85 -13.57
CA ARG A 233 -25.37 -28.38 -12.23
C ARG A 233 -24.14 -28.27 -11.31
N ASP A 234 -22.94 -28.59 -11.79
CA ASP A 234 -21.71 -28.53 -11.01
C ASP A 234 -21.39 -27.10 -10.57
N ILE A 235 -21.61 -26.10 -11.42
CA ILE A 235 -21.42 -24.68 -11.10
C ILE A 235 -22.37 -24.26 -9.98
N ARG A 236 -23.66 -24.64 -10.08
CA ARG A 236 -24.68 -24.35 -9.06
C ARG A 236 -24.37 -25.03 -7.73
N GLU A 237 -23.93 -26.29 -7.74
CA GLU A 237 -23.56 -27.04 -6.54
C GLU A 237 -22.36 -26.41 -5.82
N ARG A 238 -21.31 -26.04 -6.56
CA ARG A 238 -20.12 -25.32 -5.99
C ARG A 238 -20.53 -23.97 -5.41
N PHE A 239 -21.31 -23.20 -6.13
CA PHE A 239 -21.82 -21.92 -5.64
C PHE A 239 -22.64 -22.11 -4.36
N THR A 240 -23.60 -23.05 -4.34
CA THR A 240 -24.42 -23.35 -3.16
C THR A 240 -23.57 -23.79 -1.96
N ALA A 241 -22.49 -24.54 -2.18
CA ALA A 241 -21.56 -24.93 -1.11
C ALA A 241 -20.83 -23.71 -0.51
N THR A 242 -20.41 -22.76 -1.36
CA THR A 242 -19.80 -21.49 -0.91
C THR A 242 -20.79 -20.64 -0.13
N GLN A 243 -22.03 -20.52 -0.64
CA GLN A 243 -23.11 -19.79 0.02
C GLN A 243 -23.51 -20.42 1.36
N ALA A 244 -23.45 -21.73 1.47
CA ALA A 244 -23.71 -22.43 2.74
C ALA A 244 -22.61 -22.15 3.79
N LYS A 245 -21.34 -21.95 3.38
CA LYS A 245 -20.28 -21.48 4.29
C LYS A 245 -20.55 -20.06 4.75
N TYR A 246 -20.86 -19.16 3.81
CA TYR A 246 -21.20 -17.78 4.13
C TYR A 246 -22.39 -17.70 5.09
N ALA A 247 -23.49 -18.43 4.81
CA ALA A 247 -24.68 -18.47 5.66
C ALA A 247 -24.36 -18.90 7.10
N LYS A 248 -23.49 -19.91 7.27
CA LYS A 248 -23.04 -20.37 8.60
C LYS A 248 -22.25 -19.29 9.33
N SER A 249 -21.30 -18.63 8.66
CA SER A 249 -20.51 -17.56 9.25
C SER A 249 -21.39 -16.35 9.60
N LEU A 250 -22.29 -15.95 8.68
CA LEU A 250 -23.24 -14.87 8.93
C LEU A 250 -24.17 -15.19 10.11
N THR A 251 -24.70 -16.41 10.19
CA THR A 251 -25.56 -16.81 11.30
C THR A 251 -24.82 -16.83 12.63
N ALA A 252 -23.57 -17.29 12.64
CA ALA A 252 -22.73 -17.25 13.83
C ALA A 252 -22.50 -15.81 14.33
N ALA A 253 -22.27 -14.86 13.41
CA ALA A 253 -22.14 -13.44 13.73
C ALA A 253 -23.46 -12.83 14.25
N ILE A 254 -24.60 -13.19 13.64
CA ILE A 254 -25.95 -12.77 14.07
C ILE A 254 -26.29 -13.30 15.46
N MET A 255 -25.88 -14.54 15.78
CA MET A 255 -26.11 -15.18 17.09
C MET A 255 -25.19 -14.68 18.21
N ASN A 256 -24.40 -13.69 17.98
CA ASN A 256 -23.40 -12.97 18.77
C ASN A 256 -23.27 -13.35 20.29
N ASN A 257 -24.39 -13.44 21.02
CA ASN A 257 -24.45 -13.77 22.45
C ASN A 257 -24.82 -15.24 22.74
N ILE A 258 -24.91 -16.08 21.71
CA ILE A 258 -25.27 -17.49 21.81
C ILE A 258 -24.18 -18.32 21.13
N THR A 259 -23.68 -19.33 21.82
CA THR A 259 -22.66 -20.21 21.26
C THR A 259 -23.17 -20.92 20.01
N PHE A 260 -22.57 -20.63 18.87
CA PHE A 260 -22.87 -21.28 17.59
C PHE A 260 -22.24 -22.68 17.55
N THR A 261 -23.07 -23.72 17.57
CA THR A 261 -22.64 -25.14 17.63
C THR A 261 -22.64 -25.78 16.25
N GLN A 262 -22.08 -27.00 16.16
CA GLN A 262 -22.12 -27.81 14.94
C GLN A 262 -23.55 -28.19 14.52
N GLU A 263 -24.47 -28.30 15.47
CA GLU A 263 -25.88 -28.57 15.22
C GLU A 263 -26.53 -27.37 14.54
N HIS A 264 -26.30 -26.15 15.06
CA HIS A 264 -26.73 -24.91 14.40
C HIS A 264 -26.18 -24.83 12.97
N ALA A 265 -24.90 -25.13 12.76
CA ALA A 265 -24.27 -25.12 11.45
C ALA A 265 -24.91 -26.13 10.48
N SER A 266 -25.35 -27.28 10.98
CA SER A 266 -26.02 -28.32 10.20
C SER A 266 -27.39 -27.87 9.75
N VAL A 267 -28.20 -27.28 10.64
CA VAL A 267 -29.51 -26.70 10.32
C VAL A 267 -29.39 -25.62 9.27
N VAL A 268 -28.52 -24.60 9.51
CA VAL A 268 -28.31 -23.50 8.57
C VAL A 268 -27.87 -24.01 7.20
N GLY A 269 -26.95 -24.99 7.17
CA GLY A 269 -26.46 -25.55 5.91
C GLY A 269 -27.54 -26.30 5.11
N ARG A 270 -28.44 -27.02 5.78
CA ARG A 270 -29.60 -27.69 5.13
C ARG A 270 -30.58 -26.66 4.58
N CYS A 271 -31.01 -25.70 5.39
CA CYS A 271 -31.94 -24.64 5.00
C CYS A 271 -31.40 -23.81 3.84
N THR A 272 -30.11 -23.46 3.87
CA THR A 272 -29.48 -22.73 2.77
C THR A 272 -29.51 -23.51 1.47
N ARG A 273 -29.12 -24.79 1.47
CA ARG A 273 -29.19 -25.62 0.26
C ARG A 273 -30.58 -25.68 -0.30
N LYS A 274 -31.59 -25.89 0.55
CA LYS A 274 -32.99 -25.95 0.15
C LYS A 274 -33.46 -24.64 -0.46
N MET A 275 -33.12 -23.51 0.14
CA MET A 275 -33.41 -22.17 -0.39
C MET A 275 -32.87 -21.99 -1.82
N PHE A 276 -31.63 -22.42 -2.07
CA PHE A 276 -31.04 -22.35 -3.42
C PHE A 276 -31.64 -23.35 -4.40
N GLU A 277 -31.98 -24.56 -3.97
CA GLU A 277 -32.69 -25.55 -4.79
C GLU A 277 -34.03 -24.98 -5.26
N GLU A 278 -34.81 -24.37 -4.36
CA GLU A 278 -36.08 -23.71 -4.68
C GLU A 278 -35.87 -22.53 -5.64
N CYS A 279 -34.82 -21.73 -5.45
CA CYS A 279 -34.45 -20.61 -6.34
C CYS A 279 -34.18 -21.11 -7.77
N PHE A 280 -33.33 -22.12 -7.93
CA PHE A 280 -32.97 -22.66 -9.24
C PHE A 280 -34.19 -23.39 -9.93
N ALA A 281 -35.08 -23.97 -9.15
CA ALA A 281 -36.29 -24.61 -9.67
C ALA A 281 -37.29 -23.61 -10.24
N GLN A 282 -37.41 -22.40 -9.69
CA GLN A 282 -38.33 -21.37 -10.14
C GLN A 282 -38.01 -20.77 -11.51
N LYS A 283 -36.81 -20.96 -12.03
CA LYS A 283 -36.33 -20.40 -13.32
C LYS A 283 -36.54 -18.89 -13.49
N ASN A 284 -36.57 -18.14 -12.40
CA ASN A 284 -36.80 -16.70 -12.37
C ASN A 284 -35.71 -15.99 -11.60
N LEU A 285 -34.73 -15.44 -12.33
CA LEU A 285 -33.57 -14.72 -11.76
C LEU A 285 -33.99 -13.49 -10.91
N LYS A 286 -35.16 -12.91 -11.16
CA LYS A 286 -35.64 -11.76 -10.39
C LYS A 286 -36.01 -12.11 -8.93
N LYS A 287 -36.26 -13.39 -8.63
CA LYS A 287 -36.52 -13.88 -7.28
C LYS A 287 -35.23 -14.37 -6.64
N GLN A 288 -34.41 -13.45 -6.22
CA GLN A 288 -33.14 -13.76 -5.58
C GLN A 288 -33.32 -14.36 -4.18
N PRO A 289 -32.48 -15.33 -3.78
CA PRO A 289 -32.39 -15.77 -2.39
C PRO A 289 -31.99 -14.62 -1.48
N THR A 290 -32.51 -14.56 -0.28
CA THR A 290 -32.24 -13.49 0.70
C THR A 290 -32.19 -14.06 2.11
N LEU A 291 -31.62 -13.27 3.05
CA LEU A 291 -31.64 -13.66 4.47
C LEU A 291 -33.06 -13.87 5.01
N ARG A 292 -34.02 -13.11 4.51
CA ARG A 292 -35.45 -13.29 4.86
C ARG A 292 -35.97 -14.66 4.42
N LEU A 293 -35.65 -15.10 3.21
CA LEU A 293 -36.02 -16.43 2.72
C LEU A 293 -35.31 -17.53 3.50
N LEU A 294 -34.04 -17.34 3.88
CA LEU A 294 -33.35 -18.30 4.74
C LEU A 294 -34.06 -18.43 6.11
N ARG A 295 -34.46 -17.33 6.73
CA ARG A 295 -35.24 -17.34 7.98
C ARG A 295 -36.56 -18.06 7.82
N GLU A 296 -37.23 -17.91 6.69
CA GLU A 296 -38.47 -18.66 6.39
C GLU A 296 -38.24 -20.17 6.27
N GLU A 297 -37.16 -20.60 5.63
CA GLU A 297 -36.78 -22.02 5.58
C GLU A 297 -36.46 -22.58 6.97
N ILE A 298 -35.78 -21.80 7.82
CA ILE A 298 -35.53 -22.18 9.22
C ILE A 298 -36.85 -22.27 10.01
N ARG A 299 -37.79 -21.38 9.78
CA ARG A 299 -39.14 -21.47 10.37
C ARG A 299 -39.87 -22.77 9.98
N LYS A 300 -39.85 -23.10 8.67
CA LYS A 300 -40.43 -24.36 8.18
C LYS A 300 -39.78 -25.59 8.83
N GLU A 301 -38.48 -25.53 9.08
CA GLU A 301 -37.74 -26.62 9.78
C GLU A 301 -38.15 -26.68 11.27
N LEU A 302 -38.33 -25.52 11.93
CA LEU A 302 -38.80 -25.41 13.31
C LEU A 302 -40.23 -25.99 13.46
N ASP A 303 -41.13 -25.67 12.52
CA ASP A 303 -42.51 -26.15 12.52
C ASP A 303 -42.60 -27.67 12.28
N ARG A 304 -41.62 -28.27 11.60
CA ARG A 304 -41.50 -29.71 11.35
C ARG A 304 -40.83 -30.49 12.49
N ALA A 305 -40.16 -29.80 13.41
CA ALA A 305 -39.47 -30.46 14.52
C ALA A 305 -40.47 -31.09 15.49
N GLU A 306 -40.41 -32.40 15.64
CA GLU A 306 -41.34 -33.17 16.49
C GLU A 306 -40.91 -33.15 17.97
N ASN A 307 -39.64 -33.10 18.25
CA ASN A 307 -39.08 -33.15 19.61
C ASN A 307 -38.60 -31.77 20.10
N GLU A 308 -38.60 -31.59 21.43
CA GLU A 308 -38.16 -30.33 22.05
C GLU A 308 -36.65 -30.09 21.89
N TYR A 309 -35.86 -31.13 21.73
CA TYR A 309 -34.40 -30.97 21.50
C TYR A 309 -34.12 -30.25 20.20
N ASP A 310 -34.70 -30.69 19.08
CA ASP A 310 -34.57 -30.05 17.78
C ASP A 310 -35.10 -28.61 17.79
N LYS A 311 -36.25 -28.38 18.46
CA LYS A 311 -36.79 -27.03 18.63
C LYS A 311 -35.81 -26.11 19.38
N ASN A 312 -35.17 -26.63 20.43
CA ASN A 312 -34.20 -25.87 21.21
C ASN A 312 -32.92 -25.52 20.43
N VAL A 313 -32.54 -26.32 19.43
CA VAL A 313 -31.45 -25.99 18.49
C VAL A 313 -31.90 -24.96 17.46
N ILE A 314 -33.11 -25.08 16.89
CA ILE A 314 -33.52 -24.25 15.74
C ILE A 314 -34.05 -22.88 16.20
N ARG A 315 -34.78 -22.81 17.33
CA ARG A 315 -35.41 -21.57 17.81
C ARG A 315 -34.44 -20.41 18.05
N PRO A 316 -33.24 -20.60 18.64
CA PRO A 316 -32.24 -19.54 18.79
C PRO A 316 -31.81 -18.94 17.44
N ILE A 317 -31.60 -19.76 16.42
CA ILE A 317 -31.23 -19.31 15.07
C ILE A 317 -32.34 -18.41 14.50
N TYR A 318 -33.59 -18.90 14.53
CA TYR A 318 -34.75 -18.18 14.01
C TYR A 318 -34.97 -16.82 14.71
N ASN A 319 -34.87 -16.80 16.04
CA ASN A 319 -35.07 -15.58 16.83
C ASN A 319 -33.93 -14.57 16.60
N SER A 320 -32.68 -15.00 16.55
CA SER A 320 -31.54 -14.10 16.33
C SER A 320 -31.56 -13.40 14.95
N MET A 321 -32.15 -14.04 13.94
CA MET A 321 -32.34 -13.44 12.61
C MET A 321 -33.41 -12.37 12.54
N GLU A 322 -34.21 -12.19 13.59
CA GLU A 322 -35.34 -11.25 13.56
C GLU A 322 -34.89 -9.81 13.35
N GLU A 323 -33.89 -9.36 14.09
CA GLU A 323 -33.33 -8.02 13.99
C GLU A 323 -32.85 -7.69 12.56
N TYR A 324 -32.26 -8.67 11.87
CA TYR A 324 -31.72 -8.53 10.52
C TYR A 324 -32.72 -8.78 9.39
N THR A 325 -33.96 -9.21 9.69
CA THR A 325 -34.94 -9.53 8.66
C THR A 325 -36.23 -8.74 8.77
N ALA A 326 -36.59 -8.30 9.97
CA ALA A 326 -37.80 -7.55 10.28
C ALA A 326 -37.56 -6.40 11.28
N GLY A 327 -36.40 -6.37 11.94
CA GLY A 327 -36.02 -5.38 12.92
C GLY A 327 -35.36 -4.15 12.31
N SER A 328 -34.51 -3.47 13.10
CA SER A 328 -33.89 -2.20 12.72
C SER A 328 -32.71 -2.35 11.75
N CYS A 329 -32.11 -3.53 11.66
CA CYS A 329 -30.94 -3.81 10.81
C CYS A 329 -31.30 -4.66 9.57
N ASP A 330 -32.42 -4.35 8.91
CA ASP A 330 -32.95 -5.11 7.78
C ASP A 330 -32.20 -4.92 6.45
N MET A 331 -31.09 -4.20 6.48
CA MET A 331 -30.27 -3.93 5.28
C MET A 331 -29.72 -5.19 4.59
N LEU A 332 -29.68 -6.34 5.28
CA LEU A 332 -29.26 -7.63 4.72
C LEU A 332 -30.44 -8.51 4.27
N ALA A 333 -31.69 -8.04 4.46
CA ALA A 333 -32.90 -8.87 4.36
C ALA A 333 -33.44 -9.02 2.94
N CYS A 334 -33.19 -8.07 2.06
CA CYS A 334 -33.84 -7.92 0.77
C CYS A 334 -32.84 -8.05 -0.39
N PRO A 335 -33.30 -8.26 -1.63
CA PRO A 335 -32.46 -8.18 -2.81
C PRO A 335 -31.70 -6.85 -2.84
N SER A 336 -30.44 -6.87 -3.29
CA SER A 336 -29.61 -5.67 -3.32
C SER A 336 -30.28 -4.56 -4.14
N THR A 337 -30.35 -3.38 -3.55
CA THR A 337 -30.70 -2.15 -4.29
C THR A 337 -29.44 -1.46 -4.81
N VAL A 338 -28.29 -1.93 -4.36
CA VAL A 338 -26.97 -1.43 -4.66
C VAL A 338 -26.51 -2.01 -5.99
N ARG A 339 -26.34 -1.18 -7.01
CA ARG A 339 -25.65 -1.58 -8.22
C ARG A 339 -24.15 -1.44 -7.99
N LEU A 340 -23.48 -2.57 -7.91
CA LEU A 340 -22.05 -2.66 -7.64
C LEU A 340 -21.23 -2.76 -8.94
N GLU A 341 -21.72 -2.17 -10.02
CA GLU A 341 -21.06 -2.16 -11.33
C GLU A 341 -19.88 -1.19 -11.37
N ASN A 342 -19.87 -0.22 -10.44
CA ASN A 342 -18.82 0.78 -10.38
C ASN A 342 -17.49 0.18 -9.90
N ARG A 343 -16.38 0.67 -10.44
CA ARG A 343 -15.04 0.26 -10.02
C ARG A 343 -14.60 0.88 -8.69
N LEU A 344 -15.21 1.97 -8.25
CA LEU A 344 -14.98 2.62 -6.96
C LEU A 344 -16.24 2.53 -6.11
N VAL A 345 -16.16 1.78 -5.01
CA VAL A 345 -17.30 1.53 -4.11
C VAL A 345 -16.89 1.77 -2.67
N GLY A 346 -17.65 2.60 -1.96
CA GLY A 346 -17.49 2.86 -0.53
C GLY A 346 -18.69 2.38 0.27
N PHE A 347 -18.44 1.75 1.42
CA PHE A 347 -19.46 1.31 2.38
C PHE A 347 -19.27 2.08 3.69
N GLY A 348 -20.13 3.08 3.92
CA GLY A 348 -20.17 3.85 5.16
C GLY A 348 -20.88 3.07 6.26
N MET A 349 -20.23 2.93 7.42
CA MET A 349 -20.75 2.14 8.53
C MET A 349 -20.99 2.95 9.81
N LYS A 350 -20.81 4.27 9.78
CA LYS A 350 -20.90 5.15 10.95
C LYS A 350 -22.22 5.01 11.73
N ASN A 351 -23.30 4.79 11.02
CA ASN A 351 -24.65 4.70 11.58
C ASN A 351 -25.10 3.26 11.83
N VAL A 352 -24.28 2.25 11.55
CA VAL A 352 -24.57 0.84 11.87
C VAL A 352 -24.29 0.63 13.36
N PRO A 353 -25.24 0.06 14.15
CA PRO A 353 -24.98 -0.29 15.54
C PRO A 353 -23.78 -1.25 15.68
N GLU A 354 -22.93 -1.03 16.67
CA GLU A 354 -21.70 -1.84 16.86
C GLU A 354 -21.97 -3.35 16.94
N ASP A 355 -23.08 -3.75 17.53
CA ASP A 355 -23.48 -5.17 17.64
C ASP A 355 -23.76 -5.82 16.28
N ASN A 356 -24.08 -5.03 15.26
CA ASN A 356 -24.41 -5.50 13.92
C ASN A 356 -23.22 -5.41 12.94
N TRP A 357 -22.13 -4.79 13.35
CA TRP A 357 -20.94 -4.59 12.50
C TRP A 357 -20.38 -5.89 11.94
N GLU A 358 -20.32 -6.94 12.76
CA GLU A 358 -19.77 -8.23 12.34
C GLU A 358 -20.54 -8.83 11.17
N ALA A 359 -21.88 -8.86 11.24
CA ALA A 359 -22.73 -9.39 10.19
C ALA A 359 -22.64 -8.57 8.89
N VAL A 360 -22.59 -7.24 9.01
CA VAL A 360 -22.45 -6.32 7.87
C VAL A 360 -21.08 -6.47 7.23
N MET A 361 -20.01 -6.49 8.02
CA MET A 361 -18.64 -6.71 7.56
C MET A 361 -18.49 -8.02 6.79
N LEU A 362 -19.01 -9.11 7.34
CA LEU A 362 -19.01 -10.41 6.68
C LEU A 362 -19.68 -10.36 5.32
N THR A 363 -20.78 -9.65 5.21
CA THR A 363 -21.52 -9.52 3.96
C THR A 363 -20.71 -8.71 2.95
N ILE A 364 -20.09 -7.59 3.37
CA ILE A 364 -19.19 -6.80 2.50
C ILE A 364 -17.99 -7.63 2.05
N MET A 365 -17.36 -8.38 2.97
CA MET A 365 -16.20 -9.22 2.65
C MET A 365 -16.56 -10.37 1.70
N HIS A 366 -17.72 -10.99 1.87
CA HIS A 366 -18.23 -12.00 0.97
C HIS A 366 -18.46 -11.43 -0.43
N TYR A 367 -19.08 -10.25 -0.52
CA TYR A 367 -19.24 -9.51 -1.77
C TYR A 367 -17.88 -9.19 -2.41
N THR A 368 -16.95 -8.65 -1.61
CA THR A 368 -15.58 -8.32 -2.08
C THR A 368 -14.86 -9.55 -2.64
N SER A 369 -14.99 -10.71 -1.98
CA SER A 369 -14.43 -11.98 -2.47
C SER A 369 -14.98 -12.36 -3.84
N SER A 370 -16.31 -12.28 -4.00
CA SER A 370 -16.96 -12.57 -5.29
C SER A 370 -16.54 -11.60 -6.40
N ARG A 371 -16.36 -10.32 -6.07
CA ARG A 371 -15.88 -9.29 -6.99
C ARG A 371 -14.42 -9.55 -7.41
N MET A 372 -13.56 -9.95 -6.46
CA MET A 372 -12.17 -10.31 -6.74
C MET A 372 -12.07 -11.52 -7.68
N GLU A 373 -12.88 -12.57 -7.47
CA GLU A 373 -12.93 -13.72 -8.36
C GLU A 373 -13.35 -13.34 -9.78
N TYR A 374 -14.33 -12.45 -9.91
CA TYR A 374 -14.74 -11.90 -11.20
C TYR A 374 -13.63 -11.09 -11.86
N ASN A 375 -13.00 -10.17 -11.12
CA ASN A 375 -11.91 -9.33 -11.63
C ASN A 375 -10.67 -10.13 -12.02
N GLN A 376 -10.38 -11.22 -11.31
CA GLN A 376 -9.30 -12.15 -11.69
C GLN A 376 -9.50 -12.69 -13.11
N SER A 377 -10.74 -13.03 -13.48
CA SER A 377 -11.05 -13.49 -14.84
C SER A 377 -10.79 -12.44 -15.91
N LEU A 378 -10.81 -11.14 -15.53
CA LEU A 378 -10.53 -9.99 -16.38
C LEU A 378 -9.06 -9.52 -16.26
N GLN A 379 -8.21 -10.21 -15.48
CA GLN A 379 -6.84 -9.83 -15.16
C GLN A 379 -6.74 -8.44 -14.47
N ARG A 380 -7.76 -8.05 -13.74
CA ARG A 380 -7.81 -6.83 -12.93
C ARG A 380 -7.54 -7.14 -11.48
N ALA A 381 -6.78 -6.28 -10.80
CA ALA A 381 -6.68 -6.36 -9.35
C ALA A 381 -7.88 -5.67 -8.68
N THR A 382 -8.07 -5.98 -7.40
CA THR A 382 -9.08 -5.33 -6.57
C THR A 382 -8.41 -4.81 -5.30
N HIS A 383 -8.43 -3.50 -5.12
CA HIS A 383 -7.96 -2.85 -3.91
C HIS A 383 -9.07 -2.87 -2.86
N PHE A 384 -8.77 -3.43 -1.70
CA PHE A 384 -9.69 -3.50 -0.58
C PHE A 384 -9.13 -2.70 0.59
N ILE A 385 -9.75 -1.57 0.89
CA ILE A 385 -9.31 -0.63 1.91
C ILE A 385 -10.23 -0.78 3.12
N VAL A 386 -9.64 -1.03 4.28
CA VAL A 386 -10.36 -1.11 5.56
C VAL A 386 -9.83 -0.01 6.47
N ASP A 387 -10.63 1.03 6.62
CA ASP A 387 -10.30 2.11 7.56
C ASP A 387 -10.65 1.69 8.98
N GLU A 388 -9.99 2.30 9.96
CA GLU A 388 -10.18 2.01 11.39
C GLU A 388 -10.20 0.50 11.69
N THR A 389 -9.26 -0.25 11.12
CA THR A 389 -9.23 -1.73 11.20
C THR A 389 -9.30 -2.24 12.66
N GLN A 390 -8.76 -1.49 13.63
CA GLN A 390 -8.84 -1.84 15.05
C GLN A 390 -10.28 -1.85 15.59
N VAL A 391 -11.17 -1.03 15.04
CA VAL A 391 -12.57 -0.98 15.46
C VAL A 391 -13.33 -2.17 14.87
N VAL A 392 -13.04 -2.45 13.60
CA VAL A 392 -13.60 -3.57 12.86
C VAL A 392 -13.19 -4.92 13.46
N SER A 393 -12.01 -4.99 14.06
CA SER A 393 -11.41 -6.22 14.60
C SER A 393 -11.58 -6.38 16.13
N LYS A 394 -12.46 -5.62 16.78
CA LYS A 394 -12.68 -5.68 18.24
C LYS A 394 -13.13 -7.07 18.71
N LYS A 395 -13.90 -7.79 17.90
CA LYS A 395 -14.34 -9.17 18.20
C LYS A 395 -13.39 -10.15 17.48
N GLY A 396 -12.94 -11.18 18.19
CA GLY A 396 -11.97 -12.16 17.67
C GLY A 396 -12.41 -12.82 16.37
N THR A 397 -13.72 -13.11 16.24
CA THR A 397 -14.31 -13.70 15.03
C THR A 397 -14.17 -12.81 13.79
N SER A 398 -14.34 -11.51 13.91
CA SER A 398 -14.17 -10.55 12.80
C SER A 398 -12.70 -10.44 12.39
N ALA A 399 -11.80 -10.45 13.36
CA ALA A 399 -10.36 -10.43 13.10
C ALA A 399 -9.87 -11.70 12.39
N ASP A 400 -10.31 -12.88 12.84
CA ASP A 400 -9.99 -14.17 12.20
C ASP A 400 -10.49 -14.23 10.76
N GLN A 401 -11.68 -13.67 10.51
CA GLN A 401 -12.24 -13.61 9.17
C GLN A 401 -11.49 -12.65 8.27
N LEU A 402 -11.09 -11.49 8.79
CA LEU A 402 -10.25 -10.54 8.05
C LEU A 402 -8.89 -11.18 7.70
N ASN A 403 -8.25 -11.90 8.63
CA ASN A 403 -7.03 -12.65 8.37
C ASN A 403 -7.21 -13.69 7.27
N THR A 404 -8.27 -14.49 7.35
CA THR A 404 -8.60 -15.52 6.36
C THR A 404 -8.87 -14.89 4.99
N ALA A 405 -9.60 -13.78 4.95
CA ALA A 405 -9.91 -13.04 3.74
C ALA A 405 -8.64 -12.47 3.11
N VAL A 406 -7.80 -11.78 3.88
CA VAL A 406 -6.53 -11.20 3.40
C VAL A 406 -5.62 -12.30 2.84
N ALA A 407 -5.45 -13.41 3.56
CA ALA A 407 -4.66 -14.54 3.07
C ALA A 407 -5.19 -15.15 1.76
N THR A 408 -6.51 -15.12 1.57
CA THR A 408 -7.18 -15.67 0.39
C THR A 408 -7.16 -14.68 -0.77
N PHE A 409 -7.37 -13.40 -0.52
CA PHE A 409 -7.50 -12.33 -1.52
C PHE A 409 -6.27 -12.21 -2.42
N ARG A 410 -5.07 -12.41 -1.87
CA ARG A 410 -3.84 -12.45 -2.67
C ARG A 410 -3.92 -13.42 -3.86
N LYS A 411 -4.56 -14.59 -3.69
CA LYS A 411 -4.70 -15.60 -4.75
C LYS A 411 -5.58 -15.13 -5.91
N PHE A 412 -6.47 -14.17 -5.63
CA PHE A 412 -7.42 -13.60 -6.60
C PHE A 412 -7.00 -12.20 -7.08
N GLY A 413 -5.73 -11.80 -6.85
CA GLY A 413 -5.26 -10.46 -7.23
C GLY A 413 -5.75 -9.35 -6.32
N GLY A 414 -6.20 -9.67 -5.10
CA GLY A 414 -6.60 -8.69 -4.10
C GLY A 414 -5.41 -8.00 -3.44
N ILE A 415 -5.51 -6.69 -3.27
CA ILE A 415 -4.53 -5.82 -2.60
C ILE A 415 -5.23 -5.16 -1.42
N CYS A 416 -5.01 -5.69 -0.21
CA CYS A 416 -5.62 -5.14 1.00
C CYS A 416 -4.77 -4.00 1.57
N THR A 417 -5.42 -2.93 2.00
CA THR A 417 -4.81 -1.83 2.76
C THR A 417 -5.58 -1.63 4.04
N MET A 418 -4.92 -1.88 5.16
CA MET A 418 -5.50 -1.71 6.49
C MET A 418 -4.99 -0.43 7.11
N VAL A 419 -5.89 0.39 7.64
CA VAL A 419 -5.55 1.66 8.28
C VAL A 419 -5.85 1.58 9.76
N LEU A 420 -4.86 1.91 10.60
CA LEU A 420 -4.97 1.85 12.06
C LEU A 420 -4.54 3.18 12.70
N GLN A 421 -5.18 3.51 13.82
CA GLN A 421 -4.81 4.71 14.59
C GLN A 421 -3.86 4.39 15.75
N ASN A 422 -3.94 3.20 16.33
CA ASN A 422 -3.20 2.84 17.53
C ASN A 422 -2.51 1.48 17.33
N LEU A 423 -1.18 1.51 17.31
CA LEU A 423 -0.37 0.32 17.12
C LEU A 423 -0.39 -0.57 18.37
N THR A 424 -0.25 0.00 19.55
CA THR A 424 -0.23 -0.76 20.82
C THR A 424 -1.51 -1.58 20.98
N ALA A 425 -2.68 -0.99 20.71
CA ALA A 425 -3.94 -1.71 20.74
C ALA A 425 -4.00 -2.84 19.67
N ALA A 426 -3.42 -2.61 18.51
CA ALA A 426 -3.33 -3.63 17.46
C ALA A 426 -2.41 -4.79 17.86
N LEU A 427 -1.28 -4.51 18.52
CA LEU A 427 -0.32 -5.53 18.93
C LEU A 427 -0.79 -6.41 20.10
N HIS A 428 -1.77 -5.97 20.87
CA HIS A 428 -2.44 -6.83 21.87
C HIS A 428 -3.39 -7.86 21.26
N ASN A 429 -3.70 -7.74 19.97
CA ASN A 429 -4.55 -8.68 19.25
C ASN A 429 -3.67 -9.59 18.37
N GLU A 430 -3.62 -10.88 18.68
CA GLU A 430 -2.77 -11.85 17.95
C GLU A 430 -3.12 -11.93 16.45
N GLN A 431 -4.39 -11.75 16.09
CA GLN A 431 -4.83 -11.76 14.71
C GLN A 431 -4.32 -10.54 13.94
N LEU A 432 -4.28 -9.37 14.58
CA LEU A 432 -3.72 -8.16 13.97
C LEU A 432 -2.19 -8.22 13.87
N LYS A 433 -1.51 -8.90 14.79
CA LYS A 433 -0.07 -9.19 14.66
C LYS A 433 0.23 -10.07 13.45
N GLU A 434 -0.60 -11.08 13.20
CA GLU A 434 -0.47 -11.94 12.02
C GLU A 434 -0.67 -11.13 10.73
N LEU A 435 -1.69 -10.27 10.68
CA LEU A 435 -1.92 -9.35 9.57
C LEU A 435 -0.70 -8.44 9.34
N PHE A 436 -0.17 -7.86 10.40
CA PHE A 436 1.02 -7.00 10.33
C PHE A 436 2.23 -7.74 9.74
N SER A 437 2.46 -8.97 10.16
CA SER A 437 3.57 -9.80 9.68
C SER A 437 3.41 -10.17 8.21
N ASN A 438 2.17 -10.32 7.75
CA ASN A 438 1.85 -10.68 6.37
C ASN A 438 1.89 -9.50 5.38
N CYS A 439 2.07 -8.24 5.84
CA CYS A 439 2.14 -7.08 4.95
C CYS A 439 3.57 -6.79 4.52
N SER A 440 3.83 -6.71 3.20
CA SER A 440 5.12 -6.26 2.68
C SER A 440 5.21 -4.74 2.49
N TYR A 441 4.09 -4.05 2.44
CA TYR A 441 4.01 -2.58 2.51
C TYR A 441 3.55 -2.18 3.91
N LYS A 442 4.37 -1.37 4.59
CA LYS A 442 4.00 -0.79 5.87
C LYS A 442 4.37 0.69 5.88
N CYS A 443 3.45 1.52 6.27
CA CYS A 443 3.63 2.96 6.35
C CYS A 443 3.34 3.43 7.78
N PHE A 444 4.35 3.98 8.41
CA PHE A 444 4.28 4.50 9.77
C PHE A 444 4.41 6.01 9.72
N LEU A 445 3.31 6.69 9.92
CA LEU A 445 3.28 8.13 10.15
C LEU A 445 3.61 8.42 11.62
N ASP A 446 3.54 9.66 12.05
CA ASP A 446 3.80 10.02 13.46
C ASP A 446 2.99 9.13 14.43
N GLN A 447 3.70 8.49 15.38
CA GLN A 447 3.14 7.48 16.29
C GLN A 447 3.01 8.00 17.73
N GLY A 448 3.64 9.13 18.07
CA GLY A 448 3.86 9.47 19.48
C GLY A 448 4.77 8.48 20.20
N GLY A 449 5.29 8.85 21.37
CA GLY A 449 6.38 8.12 22.02
C GLY A 449 6.07 6.67 22.43
N VAL A 450 4.83 6.35 22.80
CA VAL A 450 4.45 5.01 23.28
C VAL A 450 4.38 4.02 22.14
N ASP A 451 3.69 4.38 21.06
CA ASP A 451 3.51 3.52 19.90
C ASP A 451 4.81 3.35 19.09
N ALA A 452 5.70 4.35 19.10
CA ALA A 452 7.02 4.24 18.49
C ALA A 452 7.91 3.19 19.19
N ASN A 453 7.85 3.09 20.52
CA ASN A 453 8.56 2.05 21.27
C ASN A 453 8.01 0.64 20.95
N ALA A 454 6.69 0.50 20.91
CA ALA A 454 6.05 -0.76 20.55
C ALA A 454 6.39 -1.19 19.10
N LEU A 455 6.53 -0.21 18.19
CA LEU A 455 6.96 -0.49 16.81
C LEU A 455 8.41 -0.97 16.75
N ALA A 456 9.30 -0.39 17.53
CA ALA A 456 10.72 -0.78 17.57
C ALA A 456 10.93 -2.23 18.07
N GLU A 457 9.97 -2.80 18.80
CA GLU A 457 10.02 -4.21 19.24
C GLU A 457 9.71 -5.20 18.10
N ILE A 458 8.94 -4.79 17.09
CA ILE A 458 8.45 -5.68 16.02
C ILE A 458 9.04 -5.35 14.64
N GLN A 459 9.64 -4.19 14.48
CA GLN A 459 10.27 -3.72 13.25
C GLN A 459 11.66 -3.18 13.59
N GLU A 460 12.70 -3.76 12.97
CA GLU A 460 14.06 -3.24 13.09
C GLU A 460 14.12 -1.82 12.47
N LEU A 461 14.38 -0.84 13.30
CA LEU A 461 14.49 0.55 12.92
C LEU A 461 15.84 1.10 13.35
N SER A 462 16.48 1.87 12.48
CA SER A 462 17.64 2.69 12.85
C SER A 462 17.21 3.82 13.79
N ARG A 463 18.17 4.42 14.49
CA ARG A 463 17.91 5.56 15.37
C ARG A 463 17.26 6.74 14.64
N ALA A 464 17.70 7.00 13.40
CA ALA A 464 17.15 8.09 12.58
C ALA A 464 15.68 7.83 12.19
N GLU A 465 15.32 6.58 11.90
CA GLU A 465 13.95 6.18 11.59
C GLU A 465 13.06 6.27 12.85
N PHE A 466 13.57 5.82 14.00
CA PHE A 466 12.87 5.95 15.27
C PHE A 466 12.64 7.42 15.67
N ASP A 467 13.65 8.27 15.55
CA ASP A 467 13.53 9.70 15.83
C ASP A 467 12.52 10.38 14.89
N ALA A 468 12.46 9.95 13.63
CA ALA A 468 11.50 10.46 12.65
C ALA A 468 10.04 10.11 12.99
N LEU A 469 9.79 8.97 13.64
CA LEU A 469 8.45 8.57 14.10
C LEU A 469 7.98 9.37 15.31
N ASN A 470 8.90 9.89 16.11
CA ASN A 470 8.58 10.65 17.32
C ASN A 470 8.48 12.17 17.11
N SER A 471 9.10 12.67 16.05
CA SER A 471 9.20 14.10 15.74
C SER A 471 8.73 14.46 14.34
N GLY A 472 8.05 13.55 13.68
CA GLY A 472 7.56 13.73 12.32
C GLY A 472 6.48 14.80 12.25
N GLU A 473 6.50 15.59 11.18
CA GLU A 473 5.38 16.47 10.84
C GLU A 473 4.30 15.67 10.11
N THR A 474 3.07 16.20 10.10
CA THR A 474 1.93 15.59 9.36
C THR A 474 2.35 15.18 7.94
N GLY A 475 2.08 13.94 7.55
CA GLY A 475 2.44 13.38 6.24
C GLY A 475 3.88 12.87 6.13
N GLN A 476 4.68 12.94 7.18
CA GLN A 476 6.03 12.37 7.23
C GLN A 476 6.08 11.10 8.06
N GLY A 477 7.01 10.20 7.71
CA GLY A 477 7.14 8.95 8.45
C GLY A 477 8.20 8.00 7.90
N VAL A 478 8.01 6.73 8.24
CA VAL A 478 8.85 5.60 7.80
C VAL A 478 8.01 4.68 6.95
N MET A 479 8.54 4.31 5.80
CA MET A 479 7.94 3.36 4.88
C MET A 479 8.80 2.10 4.77
N VAL A 480 8.19 0.95 5.00
CA VAL A 480 8.77 -0.37 4.72
C VAL A 480 8.16 -0.89 3.42
N TRP A 481 9.03 -1.19 2.45
CA TRP A 481 8.67 -1.68 1.13
C TRP A 481 9.42 -2.98 0.84
N GLY A 482 8.80 -4.11 1.16
CA GLY A 482 9.48 -5.40 1.16
C GLY A 482 10.61 -5.44 2.17
N LYS A 483 11.87 -5.41 1.69
CA LYS A 483 13.07 -5.36 2.54
C LYS A 483 13.66 -3.97 2.69
N LYS A 484 13.14 -2.98 1.96
CA LYS A 484 13.65 -1.61 1.99
C LYS A 484 12.94 -0.82 3.08
N VAL A 485 13.67 0.03 3.78
CA VAL A 485 13.14 0.97 4.77
C VAL A 485 13.58 2.37 4.37
N VAL A 486 12.64 3.29 4.21
CA VAL A 486 12.92 4.66 3.78
C VAL A 486 12.16 5.67 4.63
N LEU A 487 12.82 6.80 4.92
CA LEU A 487 12.15 7.98 5.44
C LEU A 487 11.43 8.69 4.30
N PHE A 488 10.13 8.96 4.46
CA PHE A 488 9.35 9.58 3.40
C PHE A 488 8.64 10.86 3.85
N ASP A 489 8.29 11.68 2.87
CA ASP A 489 7.48 12.88 3.01
C ASP A 489 6.39 12.88 1.92
N ALA A 490 5.15 12.73 2.34
CA ALA A 490 3.97 12.74 1.48
C ALA A 490 3.09 13.98 1.77
N LYS A 491 3.69 15.06 2.27
CA LYS A 491 2.97 16.31 2.50
C LYS A 491 2.37 16.86 1.21
N ILE A 492 1.15 17.32 1.31
CA ILE A 492 0.45 18.01 0.24
C ILE A 492 0.22 19.44 0.69
N SER A 493 0.61 20.41 -0.16
CA SER A 493 0.36 21.82 0.10
C SER A 493 -1.14 22.09 0.17
N LYS A 494 -1.56 22.97 1.08
CA LYS A 494 -2.95 23.47 1.14
C LYS A 494 -3.38 24.21 -0.12
N GLU A 495 -2.42 24.72 -0.90
CA GLU A 495 -2.66 25.37 -2.19
C GLU A 495 -2.93 24.37 -3.34
N ASN A 496 -2.73 23.06 -3.08
CA ASN A 496 -3.00 22.03 -4.09
C ASN A 496 -4.50 21.94 -4.35
N VAL A 497 -4.88 21.93 -5.62
CA VAL A 497 -6.28 21.86 -6.08
C VAL A 497 -7.04 20.65 -5.51
N LEU A 498 -6.34 19.55 -5.23
CA LEU A 498 -6.92 18.33 -4.64
C LEU A 498 -7.05 18.40 -3.12
N TYR A 499 -6.43 19.40 -2.46
CA TYR A 499 -6.41 19.46 -1.00
C TYR A 499 -7.81 19.48 -0.36
N PRO A 500 -8.80 20.25 -0.84
CA PRO A 500 -10.16 20.25 -0.32
C PRO A 500 -10.83 18.86 -0.35
N LEU A 501 -10.61 18.11 -1.42
CA LEU A 501 -11.19 16.77 -1.62
C LEU A 501 -10.59 15.71 -0.67
N ILE A 502 -9.29 15.84 -0.36
CA ILE A 502 -8.56 14.86 0.43
C ILE A 502 -8.49 15.20 1.92
N SER A 503 -8.62 16.49 2.29
CA SER A 503 -8.58 16.93 3.70
C SER A 503 -9.80 16.42 4.47
N THR A 504 -9.56 15.94 5.71
CA THR A 504 -10.61 15.53 6.65
C THR A 504 -10.79 16.52 7.79
N ASN A 505 -10.08 17.67 7.77
CA ASN A 505 -10.10 18.66 8.85
C ASN A 505 -11.45 19.39 8.88
N PHE A 506 -12.18 19.23 9.98
CA PHE A 506 -13.51 19.84 10.17
C PHE A 506 -13.49 21.38 10.05
N HIS A 507 -12.46 22.05 10.60
CA HIS A 507 -12.35 23.51 10.54
C HIS A 507 -12.10 24.01 9.10
N GLU A 508 -11.29 23.32 8.33
CA GLU A 508 -11.00 23.64 6.95
C GLU A 508 -12.24 23.44 6.07
N LYS A 509 -12.98 22.34 6.23
CA LYS A 509 -14.26 22.11 5.51
C LYS A 509 -15.38 23.11 5.91
N ALA A 510 -15.36 23.61 7.13
CA ALA A 510 -16.31 24.63 7.58
C ALA A 510 -16.00 26.02 6.99
N GLU A 511 -14.74 26.36 6.82
CA GLU A 511 -14.32 27.60 6.14
C GLU A 511 -14.70 27.57 4.65
N GLU A 512 -14.54 26.46 3.96
CA GLU A 512 -14.96 26.28 2.55
C GLU A 512 -16.48 26.42 2.37
N LYS A 513 -17.28 25.85 3.25
CA LYS A 513 -18.75 26.00 3.19
C LYS A 513 -19.22 27.45 3.43
N ASN A 514 -18.39 28.27 4.05
CA ASN A 514 -18.65 29.70 4.30
C ASN A 514 -18.05 30.62 3.24
N MET A 515 -17.20 30.11 2.33
CA MET A 515 -16.73 30.87 1.15
C MET A 515 -17.87 30.97 0.13
N ALA A 516 -18.17 32.21 -0.29
CA ALA A 516 -19.24 32.45 -1.24
C ALA A 516 -18.98 31.78 -2.60
N PRO A 517 -20.03 31.40 -3.35
CA PRO A 517 -19.92 30.71 -4.65
C PRO A 517 -19.08 31.44 -5.73
N ALA A 518 -18.73 32.67 -5.52
CA ALA A 518 -17.98 33.49 -6.48
C ALA A 518 -16.51 33.10 -6.64
N ASP A 519 -15.89 32.42 -5.63
CA ASP A 519 -14.49 32.01 -5.70
C ASP A 519 -14.32 30.55 -6.21
N MET A 520 -15.38 29.77 -6.23
CA MET A 520 -15.39 28.42 -6.85
C MET A 520 -15.47 28.45 -8.39
N ALA A 521 -15.76 29.59 -8.99
CA ALA A 521 -15.91 29.76 -10.45
C ALA A 521 -14.58 29.67 -11.24
N LYS A 522 -13.45 29.30 -10.60
CA LYS A 522 -12.15 29.09 -11.26
C LYS A 522 -11.73 27.64 -11.42
N LEU A 523 -12.56 26.68 -11.04
CA LEU A 523 -12.40 25.30 -11.47
C LEU A 523 -12.82 25.22 -12.95
N PRO A 524 -12.04 24.58 -13.83
CA PRO A 524 -12.48 24.36 -15.20
C PRO A 524 -13.81 23.61 -15.15
N GLU A 525 -14.83 24.18 -15.78
CA GLU A 525 -16.14 23.56 -15.93
C GLU A 525 -15.96 22.12 -16.38
N GLN A 526 -16.58 21.19 -15.69
CA GLN A 526 -16.64 19.80 -16.16
C GLN A 526 -17.45 19.83 -17.46
N LYS A 527 -16.75 19.67 -18.58
CA LYS A 527 -17.38 19.53 -19.89
C LYS A 527 -18.35 18.35 -19.86
N PRO A 528 -19.52 18.41 -20.53
CA PRO A 528 -20.44 17.30 -20.66
C PRO A 528 -19.74 16.06 -21.23
N GLU A 529 -20.26 14.90 -20.95
CA GLU A 529 -19.65 13.59 -21.32
C GLU A 529 -19.33 13.48 -22.82
N THR A 530 -20.18 14.09 -23.67
CA THR A 530 -19.96 14.21 -25.12
C THR A 530 -18.69 14.99 -25.49
N ASP A 531 -18.38 16.06 -24.76
CA ASP A 531 -17.17 16.86 -24.99
C ASP A 531 -15.89 16.15 -24.52
N ARG A 532 -16.01 15.22 -23.56
CA ARG A 532 -14.86 14.40 -23.11
C ARG A 532 -14.50 13.30 -24.09
N GLU A 533 -15.49 12.68 -24.72
CA GLU A 533 -15.26 11.70 -25.79
C GLU A 533 -14.65 12.37 -27.02
N GLU A 534 -15.11 13.57 -27.35
CA GLU A 534 -14.54 14.36 -28.46
C GLU A 534 -13.10 14.78 -28.20
N ASP A 535 -12.78 15.33 -27.00
CA ASP A 535 -11.42 15.69 -26.61
C ASP A 535 -10.49 14.45 -26.62
N HIS A 536 -10.99 13.28 -26.21
CA HIS A 536 -10.22 12.04 -26.21
C HIS A 536 -9.92 11.54 -27.62
N MET A 537 -10.91 11.58 -28.50
CA MET A 537 -10.73 11.22 -29.92
C MET A 537 -9.75 12.16 -30.64
N GLU A 538 -9.83 13.46 -30.39
CA GLU A 538 -8.87 14.43 -30.94
C GLU A 538 -7.43 14.16 -30.49
N GLN A 539 -7.22 13.82 -29.22
CA GLN A 539 -5.90 13.46 -28.70
C GLN A 539 -5.33 12.20 -29.35
N ILE A 540 -6.16 11.20 -29.60
CA ILE A 540 -5.75 9.98 -30.31
C ILE A 540 -5.30 10.34 -31.74
N ILE A 541 -6.08 11.12 -32.46
CA ILE A 541 -5.77 11.55 -33.85
C ILE A 541 -4.45 12.34 -33.89
N ILE A 542 -4.26 13.32 -32.98
CA ILE A 542 -3.02 14.11 -32.90
C ILE A 542 -1.82 13.23 -32.56
N ARG A 543 -2.00 12.24 -31.72
CA ARG A 543 -0.93 11.31 -31.34
C ARG A 543 -0.53 10.38 -32.49
N MET A 544 -1.50 9.87 -33.24
CA MET A 544 -1.26 9.07 -34.43
C MET A 544 -0.51 9.89 -35.50
N ALA A 545 -0.98 11.10 -35.78
CA ALA A 545 -0.37 12.03 -36.73
C ALA A 545 1.03 12.52 -36.30
N GLY A 546 1.38 12.43 -35.03
CA GLY A 546 2.71 12.70 -34.50
C GLY A 546 3.71 11.56 -34.69
N ILE A 547 3.24 10.35 -34.95
CA ILE A 547 4.09 9.17 -35.18
C ILE A 547 4.32 8.98 -36.68
N THR A 548 3.25 8.99 -37.49
CA THR A 548 3.29 8.88 -38.96
C THR A 548 2.19 9.74 -39.56
N PRO A 549 2.36 10.29 -40.78
CA PRO A 549 1.28 11.00 -41.46
C PRO A 549 0.07 10.06 -41.66
N VAL A 550 -1.12 10.47 -41.19
CA VAL A 550 -2.34 9.66 -41.22
C VAL A 550 -3.33 10.11 -42.31
N THR A 551 -4.14 9.18 -42.78
CA THR A 551 -5.30 9.43 -43.67
C THR A 551 -6.60 9.22 -42.88
N ALA A 552 -7.75 9.63 -43.43
CA ALA A 552 -9.05 9.30 -42.82
C ALA A 552 -9.23 7.78 -42.64
N GLY A 553 -8.78 6.96 -43.63
CA GLY A 553 -8.84 5.50 -43.53
C GLY A 553 -7.99 4.90 -42.38
N ASP A 554 -6.85 5.52 -42.04
CA ASP A 554 -6.03 5.08 -40.92
C ASP A 554 -6.76 5.32 -39.61
N ILE A 555 -7.52 6.42 -39.48
CA ILE A 555 -8.31 6.75 -38.30
C ILE A 555 -9.47 5.79 -38.10
N LEU A 556 -10.16 5.41 -39.18
CA LEU A 556 -11.25 4.43 -39.13
C LEU A 556 -10.79 3.06 -38.62
N SER A 557 -9.52 2.73 -38.79
CA SER A 557 -8.96 1.47 -38.29
C SER A 557 -8.79 1.42 -36.77
N VAL A 558 -8.85 2.57 -36.10
CA VAL A 558 -8.57 2.74 -34.66
C VAL A 558 -9.79 3.29 -33.89
N LEU A 559 -10.60 4.15 -34.53
CA LEU A 559 -11.78 4.76 -33.93
C LEU A 559 -13.05 4.25 -34.63
N ASP A 560 -14.07 3.95 -33.85
CA ASP A 560 -15.38 3.49 -34.35
C ASP A 560 -16.24 4.70 -34.74
N ILE A 561 -15.85 5.37 -35.82
CA ILE A 561 -16.52 6.57 -36.40
C ILE A 561 -16.71 6.39 -37.89
N THR A 562 -17.56 7.21 -38.50
CA THR A 562 -17.77 7.19 -39.96
C THR A 562 -16.66 7.95 -40.68
N GLU A 563 -16.50 7.67 -42.01
CA GLU A 563 -15.50 8.33 -42.86
C GLU A 563 -15.71 9.85 -42.92
N GLU A 564 -16.98 10.30 -42.97
CA GLU A 564 -17.37 11.71 -42.97
C GLU A 564 -16.95 12.38 -41.65
N GLU A 565 -17.16 11.73 -40.49
CA GLU A 565 -16.76 12.24 -39.16
C GLU A 565 -15.23 12.28 -39.03
N ALA A 566 -14.50 11.29 -39.57
CA ALA A 566 -13.04 11.29 -39.54
C ALA A 566 -12.46 12.45 -40.35
N GLU A 567 -13.01 12.71 -41.57
CA GLU A 567 -12.59 13.84 -42.39
C GLU A 567 -12.91 15.19 -41.77
N GLU A 568 -14.11 15.34 -41.20
CA GLU A 568 -14.52 16.59 -40.51
C GLU A 568 -13.60 16.91 -39.32
N LYS A 569 -13.26 15.90 -38.50
CA LYS A 569 -12.34 16.07 -37.35
C LYS A 569 -10.91 16.40 -37.79
N LEU A 570 -10.39 15.77 -38.84
CA LEU A 570 -9.08 16.09 -39.42
C LEU A 570 -9.02 17.52 -39.94
N LEU A 571 -10.07 17.98 -40.62
CA LEU A 571 -10.18 19.35 -41.11
C LEU A 571 -10.33 20.37 -39.98
N ALA A 572 -11.04 20.02 -38.91
CA ALA A 572 -11.15 20.85 -37.71
C ALA A 572 -9.80 21.02 -37.03
N LEU A 573 -9.06 19.93 -36.83
CA LEU A 573 -7.71 19.95 -36.22
C LEU A 573 -6.68 20.71 -37.08
N CYS A 574 -6.86 20.75 -38.40
CA CYS A 574 -6.05 21.58 -39.27
C CYS A 574 -6.42 23.08 -39.15
N ARG A 575 -7.71 23.41 -39.02
CA ARG A 575 -8.15 24.79 -38.78
C ARG A 575 -7.64 25.33 -37.43
N ASP A 576 -7.57 24.47 -36.43
CA ASP A 576 -7.07 24.82 -35.11
C ASP A 576 -5.52 24.85 -35.03
N GLY A 577 -4.82 24.59 -36.14
CA GLY A 577 -3.35 24.60 -36.18
C GLY A 577 -2.69 23.44 -35.46
N LYS A 578 -3.44 22.38 -35.12
CA LYS A 578 -2.92 21.19 -34.44
C LYS A 578 -2.32 20.16 -35.40
N LEU A 579 -2.78 20.17 -36.68
CA LEU A 579 -2.31 19.33 -37.75
C LEU A 579 -2.03 20.14 -39.03
N ILE A 580 -1.15 19.63 -39.89
CA ILE A 580 -0.88 20.17 -41.22
C ILE A 580 -1.24 19.08 -42.25
N SER A 581 -1.97 19.44 -43.30
CA SER A 581 -2.30 18.56 -44.39
C SER A 581 -1.29 18.68 -45.54
N THR A 582 -0.89 17.54 -46.12
CA THR A 582 0.04 17.45 -47.24
C THR A 582 -0.48 16.47 -48.29
N TRP A 583 -0.30 16.78 -49.58
CA TRP A 583 -0.61 15.84 -50.66
C TRP A 583 0.62 15.01 -50.99
N GLU A 584 0.53 13.68 -50.83
CA GLU A 584 1.58 12.74 -51.16
C GLU A 584 1.01 11.61 -52.02
N GLY A 585 1.51 11.46 -53.25
CA GLY A 585 1.09 10.39 -54.14
C GLY A 585 -0.38 10.40 -54.53
N GLY A 586 -1.05 11.57 -54.52
CA GLY A 586 -2.48 11.71 -54.83
C GLY A 586 -3.42 11.43 -53.64
N ILE A 587 -2.90 11.24 -52.45
CA ILE A 587 -3.64 11.02 -51.19
C ILE A 587 -3.36 12.18 -50.23
N LEU A 588 -4.40 12.71 -49.59
CA LEU A 588 -4.29 13.73 -48.56
C LEU A 588 -3.88 13.08 -47.25
N ARG A 589 -2.77 13.54 -46.66
CA ARG A 589 -2.24 13.05 -45.39
C ARG A 589 -2.11 14.18 -44.41
N TYR A 590 -2.29 13.85 -43.15
CA TYR A 590 -2.26 14.81 -42.01
C TYR A 590 -1.13 14.42 -41.06
N LYS A 591 -0.33 15.39 -40.65
CA LYS A 591 0.74 15.23 -39.68
C LYS A 591 0.69 16.33 -38.63
N LYS A 592 1.22 16.04 -37.43
CA LYS A 592 1.32 17.04 -36.37
C LYS A 592 2.30 18.13 -36.79
N GLU A 593 1.94 19.39 -36.52
CA GLU A 593 2.86 20.51 -36.65
C GLU A 593 4.01 20.34 -35.64
N GLY A 594 5.28 20.35 -36.07
CA GLY A 594 6.47 20.05 -35.30
C GLY A 594 6.88 21.13 -34.31
#